data_93751dd8292661ad3db1cedf7da73106
#
_entry.id   93751dd8292661ad3db1cedf7da73106
#
_cell.length_a   1.000
_cell.length_b   1.000
_cell.length_c   1.000
_cell.angle_alpha   90.00
_cell.angle_beta   90.00
_cell.angle_gamma   90.00
#
_symmetry.space_group_name_H-M   'P 1'
#
loop_
_entity.id
_entity.type
_entity.pdbx_description
1 polymer ?
#
loop_
_entity_poly.entity_id
_entity_poly.type
_entity_poly.pdbx_seq_one_letter_code
_entity_poly.pdbx_strand_id
1 'polypeptide(L)'
;MTDTRAALPLVYSCSGCSSAAQLANHVALRLDRAGVAEMSCIAGVGGDVPSLVRTAHSGRPIIALDGCPLNCVQGCLSRHGIQAARHYQLQQYGVKKRRHEDFDPAQAQLVLDQVQADLAAHPLTAHEATAAPAPRMAA
;
A
#
# COMPACT_ATOMS: atom_id res chain seq x y z
N MET A 1 8.02 14.86 -22.76
CA MET A 1 7.02 13.81 -22.55
C MET A 1 6.34 14.03 -21.23
N THR A 2 5.03 13.97 -21.23
CA THR A 2 4.26 14.10 -20.01
C THR A 2 4.41 12.85 -19.15
N ASP A 3 4.79 13.05 -17.89
CA ASP A 3 4.85 11.94 -16.95
C ASP A 3 3.44 11.53 -16.57
N THR A 4 3.00 10.37 -17.08
CA THR A 4 1.66 9.85 -16.83
C THR A 4 1.53 9.22 -15.44
N ARG A 5 2.62 9.01 -14.72
CA ARG A 5 2.58 8.40 -13.39
C ARG A 5 1.85 9.25 -12.37
N ALA A 6 1.89 10.56 -12.51
CA ALA A 6 1.15 11.46 -11.60
C ALA A 6 -0.37 11.24 -11.63
N ALA A 7 -0.90 10.60 -12.68
CA ALA A 7 -2.32 10.28 -12.77
C ALA A 7 -2.67 8.92 -12.13
N LEU A 8 -1.66 8.12 -11.76
CA LEU A 8 -1.88 6.81 -11.16
C LEU A 8 -2.20 6.96 -9.67
N PRO A 9 -2.87 5.96 -9.08
CA PRO A 9 -2.96 5.92 -7.62
C PRO A 9 -1.57 5.73 -7.01
N LEU A 10 -1.42 6.14 -5.78
CA LEU A 10 -0.21 5.87 -5.00
C LEU A 10 -0.31 4.49 -4.37
N VAL A 11 0.81 3.79 -4.26
CA VAL A 11 0.87 2.55 -3.49
C VAL A 11 1.92 2.68 -2.40
N TYR A 12 1.56 2.23 -1.21
CA TYR A 12 2.46 2.14 -0.06
C TYR A 12 2.45 0.71 0.44
N SER A 13 3.60 0.24 0.86
CA SER A 13 3.70 -1.06 1.52
C SER A 13 4.41 -0.92 2.85
N CYS A 14 4.10 -1.81 3.77
CA CYS A 14 4.96 -1.96 4.94
C CYS A 14 6.32 -2.48 4.47
N SER A 15 7.29 -2.31 5.33
CA SER A 15 8.65 -2.76 5.08
C SER A 15 9.24 -3.19 6.42
N GLY A 16 10.22 -4.04 6.37
CA GLY A 16 10.84 -4.50 7.59
C GLY A 16 11.44 -5.89 7.42
N CYS A 17 11.73 -6.53 8.54
CA CYS A 17 12.54 -7.74 8.54
C CYS A 17 11.76 -9.03 8.32
N SER A 18 10.43 -9.01 8.41
CA SER A 18 9.65 -10.24 8.26
C SER A 18 9.43 -10.60 6.79
N SER A 19 9.18 -11.89 6.54
CA SER A 19 8.84 -12.37 5.20
C SER A 19 7.57 -11.66 4.67
N ALA A 20 6.58 -11.45 5.53
CA ALA A 20 5.34 -10.79 5.13
C ALA A 20 5.56 -9.33 4.72
N ALA A 21 6.42 -8.61 5.45
CA ALA A 21 6.76 -7.23 5.10
C ALA A 21 7.49 -7.16 3.76
N GLN A 22 8.43 -8.07 3.53
CA GLN A 22 9.17 -8.11 2.28
C GLN A 22 8.29 -8.51 1.11
N LEU A 23 7.33 -9.41 1.33
CA LEU A 23 6.35 -9.78 0.30
C LEU A 23 5.48 -8.58 -0.07
N ALA A 24 4.98 -7.83 0.92
CA ALA A 24 4.20 -6.62 0.67
C ALA A 24 4.99 -5.60 -0.15
N ASN A 25 6.26 -5.38 0.19
CA ASN A 25 7.13 -4.48 -0.54
C ASN A 25 7.33 -4.96 -1.98
N HIS A 26 7.52 -6.26 -2.17
CA HIS A 26 7.65 -6.86 -3.51
C HIS A 26 6.41 -6.61 -4.37
N VAL A 27 5.22 -6.82 -3.81
CA VAL A 27 3.96 -6.58 -4.54
C VAL A 27 3.83 -5.11 -4.93
N ALA A 28 4.15 -4.19 -4.01
CA ALA A 28 4.11 -2.75 -4.32
C ALA A 28 5.06 -2.39 -5.45
N LEU A 29 6.27 -2.94 -5.44
CA LEU A 29 7.25 -2.71 -6.51
C LEU A 29 6.72 -3.24 -7.84
N ARG A 30 6.08 -4.39 -7.86
CA ARG A 30 5.51 -4.94 -9.11
C ARG A 30 4.39 -4.07 -9.65
N LEU A 31 3.53 -3.54 -8.78
CA LEU A 31 2.48 -2.61 -9.21
C LEU A 31 3.07 -1.33 -9.82
N ASP A 32 4.14 -0.82 -9.21
CA ASP A 32 4.83 0.37 -9.73
C ASP A 32 5.44 0.10 -11.10
N ARG A 33 6.19 -0.99 -11.24
CA ARG A 33 6.89 -1.31 -12.49
C ARG A 33 5.91 -1.63 -13.62
N ALA A 34 4.74 -2.17 -13.28
CA ALA A 34 3.69 -2.47 -14.25
C ALA A 34 2.86 -1.23 -14.63
N GLY A 35 3.08 -0.08 -14.00
CA GLY A 35 2.31 1.13 -14.29
C GLY A 35 0.88 1.10 -13.76
N VAL A 36 0.58 0.23 -12.81
CA VAL A 36 -0.73 0.13 -12.17
C VAL A 36 -0.88 1.22 -11.09
N ALA A 37 0.20 1.49 -10.39
CA ALA A 37 0.25 2.50 -9.32
C ALA A 37 1.67 3.05 -9.24
N GLU A 38 1.83 4.22 -8.64
CA GLU A 38 3.15 4.78 -8.35
C GLU A 38 3.48 4.55 -6.89
N MET A 39 4.60 3.90 -6.62
CA MET A 39 5.03 3.64 -5.25
C MET A 39 5.68 4.87 -4.64
N SER A 40 5.25 5.23 -3.44
CA SER A 40 5.90 6.25 -2.64
C SER A 40 6.45 5.63 -1.35
N CYS A 41 7.05 6.44 -0.50
CA CYS A 41 7.86 5.98 0.62
C CYS A 41 7.10 6.09 1.93
N ILE A 42 6.66 4.95 2.45
CA ILE A 42 5.93 4.94 3.72
C ILE A 42 6.83 5.34 4.90
N ALA A 43 8.12 5.03 4.85
CA ALA A 43 9.05 5.44 5.90
C ALA A 43 9.13 6.95 6.02
N GLY A 44 9.07 7.66 4.89
CA GLY A 44 9.07 9.12 4.89
C GLY A 44 7.77 9.70 5.43
N VAL A 45 6.63 9.05 5.17
CA VAL A 45 5.36 9.46 5.76
C VAL A 45 5.39 9.25 7.27
N GLY A 46 5.83 8.08 7.72
CA GLY A 46 5.94 7.79 9.14
C GLY A 46 6.98 8.64 9.87
N GLY A 47 8.02 9.08 9.15
CA GLY A 47 9.09 9.92 9.69
C GLY A 47 8.84 11.41 9.54
N ASP A 48 7.66 11.82 9.06
CA ASP A 48 7.26 13.23 8.90
C ASP A 48 8.14 14.00 7.91
N VAL A 49 8.67 13.33 6.89
CA VAL A 49 9.46 13.99 5.84
C VAL A 49 8.53 14.87 5.01
N PRO A 50 8.72 16.19 5.00
CA PRO A 50 7.72 17.12 4.46
C PRO A 50 7.29 16.84 3.03
N SER A 51 8.22 16.56 2.11
CA SER A 51 7.89 16.29 0.71
C SER A 51 7.06 15.02 0.55
N LEU A 52 7.36 14.00 1.34
CA LEU A 52 6.67 12.70 1.25
C LEU A 52 5.29 12.78 1.92
N VAL A 53 5.15 13.55 2.98
CA VAL A 53 3.85 13.83 3.59
C VAL A 53 2.96 14.62 2.61
N ARG A 54 3.53 15.62 1.92
CA ARG A 54 2.78 16.37 0.90
C ARG A 54 2.27 15.46 -0.22
N THR A 55 3.10 14.53 -0.68
CA THR A 55 2.68 13.57 -1.71
C THR A 55 1.50 12.72 -1.21
N ALA A 56 1.57 12.26 0.03
CA ALA A 56 0.48 11.47 0.61
C ALA A 56 -0.82 12.28 0.73
N HIS A 57 -0.72 13.60 0.91
CA HIS A 57 -1.87 14.51 0.98
C HIS A 57 -2.32 15.04 -0.38
N SER A 58 -1.74 14.56 -1.47
CA SER A 58 -2.00 15.14 -2.81
C SER A 58 -3.42 14.93 -3.33
N GLY A 59 -4.22 14.12 -2.67
CA GLY A 59 -5.56 13.79 -3.12
C GLY A 59 -5.62 12.59 -4.07
N ARG A 60 -4.48 12.02 -4.42
CA ARG A 60 -4.44 10.80 -5.23
C ARG A 60 -4.94 9.62 -4.43
N PRO A 61 -5.71 8.70 -5.04
CA PRO A 61 -6.15 7.49 -4.34
C PRO A 61 -4.95 6.69 -3.86
N ILE A 62 -5.06 6.09 -2.69
CA ILE A 62 -3.96 5.35 -2.07
C ILE A 62 -4.33 3.88 -1.92
N ILE A 63 -3.41 3.03 -2.36
CA ILE A 63 -3.44 1.59 -2.13
C ILE A 63 -2.44 1.30 -1.03
N ALA A 64 -2.90 0.70 0.07
CA ALA A 64 -2.04 0.33 1.19
C ALA A 64 -1.91 -1.19 1.26
N LEU A 65 -0.68 -1.68 1.34
CA LEU A 65 -0.37 -3.10 1.46
C LEU A 65 0.30 -3.35 2.81
N ASP A 66 -0.41 -3.99 3.72
CA ASP A 66 0.11 -4.39 5.02
C ASP A 66 0.29 -5.91 5.07
N GLY A 67 1.51 -6.35 5.35
CA GLY A 67 1.86 -7.76 5.35
C GLY A 67 1.28 -8.54 6.52
N CYS A 68 0.99 -7.87 7.62
CA CYS A 68 0.50 -8.53 8.83
C CYS A 68 -0.50 -7.64 9.59
N PRO A 69 -1.16 -8.19 10.64
CA PRO A 69 -2.21 -7.45 11.37
C PRO A 69 -1.73 -6.22 12.14
N LEU A 70 -0.44 -5.95 12.21
CA LEU A 70 0.06 -4.72 12.85
C LEU A 70 -0.33 -3.47 12.07
N ASN A 71 -0.57 -3.60 10.76
CA ASN A 71 -1.08 -2.52 9.91
C ASN A 71 -0.20 -1.26 9.96
N CYS A 72 1.10 -1.43 9.76
CA CYS A 72 2.06 -0.33 9.85
C CYS A 72 1.79 0.78 8.83
N VAL A 73 1.39 0.43 7.60
CA VAL A 73 1.06 1.43 6.58
C VAL A 73 -0.14 2.23 7.01
N GLN A 74 -1.19 1.55 7.44
CA GLN A 74 -2.39 2.23 7.91
C GLN A 74 -2.09 3.13 9.09
N GLY A 75 -1.23 2.69 10.01
CA GLY A 75 -0.81 3.49 11.16
C GLY A 75 -0.09 4.76 10.74
N CYS A 76 0.84 4.66 9.79
CA CYS A 76 1.56 5.83 9.29
C CYS A 76 0.63 6.83 8.61
N LEU A 77 -0.28 6.34 7.75
CA LEU A 77 -1.23 7.20 7.06
C LEU A 77 -2.22 7.85 8.03
N SER A 78 -2.76 7.08 8.96
CA SER A 78 -3.75 7.57 9.95
C SER A 78 -3.19 8.68 10.82
N ARG A 79 -1.90 8.62 11.13
CA ARG A 79 -1.22 9.66 11.91
C ARG A 79 -1.32 11.02 11.24
N HIS A 80 -1.38 11.05 9.92
CA HIS A 80 -1.52 12.26 9.12
C HIS A 80 -2.95 12.53 8.67
N GLY A 81 -3.93 11.81 9.22
CA GLY A 81 -5.32 11.97 8.85
C GLY A 81 -5.66 11.46 7.45
N ILE A 82 -4.85 10.55 6.92
CA ILE A 82 -5.01 10.03 5.57
C ILE A 82 -5.60 8.63 5.65
N GLN A 83 -6.59 8.36 4.79
CA GLN A 83 -7.18 7.04 4.66
C GLN A 83 -6.85 6.47 3.28
N ALA A 84 -6.44 5.19 3.25
CA ALA A 84 -6.25 4.48 1.99
C ALA A 84 -7.61 4.20 1.33
N ALA A 85 -7.66 4.35 0.00
CA ALA A 85 -8.84 3.98 -0.77
C ALA A 85 -9.02 2.47 -0.82
N ARG A 86 -7.91 1.73 -0.82
CA ARG A 86 -7.89 0.26 -0.72
C ARG A 86 -6.83 -0.14 0.27
N HIS A 87 -7.19 -1.03 1.19
CA HIS A 87 -6.26 -1.54 2.19
C HIS A 87 -6.25 -3.07 2.10
N TYR A 88 -5.13 -3.61 1.65
CA TYR A 88 -4.93 -5.05 1.54
C TYR A 88 -4.11 -5.54 2.71
N GLN A 89 -4.72 -6.35 3.55
CA GLN A 89 -4.05 -7.02 4.67
C GLN A 89 -3.68 -8.42 4.19
N LEU A 90 -2.41 -8.68 4.00
CA LEU A 90 -1.97 -9.87 3.29
C LEU A 90 -2.19 -11.18 4.06
N GLN A 91 -2.35 -11.10 5.39
CA GLN A 91 -2.74 -12.29 6.16
C GLN A 91 -4.10 -12.83 5.70
N GLN A 92 -4.97 -11.99 5.14
CA GLN A 92 -6.26 -12.43 4.60
C GLN A 92 -6.10 -13.19 3.29
N TYR A 93 -4.92 -13.12 2.68
CA TYR A 93 -4.57 -13.85 1.47
C TYR A 93 -3.68 -15.07 1.78
N GLY A 94 -3.63 -15.48 3.04
CA GLY A 94 -2.87 -16.65 3.45
C GLY A 94 -1.39 -16.41 3.70
N VAL A 95 -0.94 -15.15 3.69
CA VAL A 95 0.46 -14.83 3.96
C VAL A 95 0.74 -14.94 5.45
N LYS A 96 1.70 -15.80 5.81
CA LYS A 96 2.13 -15.99 7.19
C LYS A 96 3.41 -15.20 7.43
N LYS A 97 3.45 -14.48 8.54
CA LYS A 97 4.61 -13.70 8.94
C LYS A 97 5.66 -14.62 9.55
N ARG A 98 6.85 -14.64 8.98
CA ARG A 98 7.99 -15.41 9.49
C ARG A 98 9.18 -14.48 9.67
N ARG A 99 9.95 -14.73 10.71
CA ARG A 99 11.19 -13.99 10.97
C ARG A 99 12.38 -14.76 10.43
N HIS A 100 13.38 -14.01 9.97
CA HIS A 100 14.67 -14.55 9.50
C HIS A 100 14.55 -15.46 8.27
N GLU A 101 13.47 -15.30 7.51
CA GLU A 101 13.22 -16.07 6.30
C GLU A 101 12.78 -15.13 5.17
N ASP A 102 13.09 -15.52 3.96
CA ASP A 102 12.61 -14.82 2.77
C ASP A 102 11.16 -15.20 2.49
N PHE A 103 10.46 -14.34 1.77
CA PHE A 103 9.12 -14.68 1.30
C PHE A 103 9.19 -15.69 0.16
N ASP A 104 8.10 -16.44 -0.02
CA ASP A 104 7.94 -17.39 -1.13
C ASP A 104 7.57 -16.61 -2.40
N PRO A 105 8.43 -16.64 -3.45
CA PRO A 105 8.12 -15.94 -4.70
C PRO A 105 6.83 -16.41 -5.38
N ALA A 106 6.50 -17.69 -5.28
CA ALA A 106 5.26 -18.22 -5.86
C ALA A 106 4.04 -17.64 -5.14
N GLN A 107 4.09 -17.55 -3.82
CA GLN A 107 3.03 -16.92 -3.05
C GLN A 107 2.93 -15.42 -3.37
N ALA A 108 4.05 -14.75 -3.52
CA ALA A 108 4.07 -13.33 -3.89
C ALA A 108 3.36 -13.11 -5.23
N GLN A 109 3.59 -13.98 -6.21
CA GLN A 109 2.92 -13.88 -7.50
C GLN A 109 1.41 -14.09 -7.39
N LEU A 110 0.98 -15.05 -6.57
CA LEU A 110 -0.45 -15.28 -6.33
C LEU A 110 -1.11 -14.06 -5.68
N VAL A 111 -0.46 -13.48 -4.68
CA VAL A 111 -0.97 -12.28 -4.01
C VAL A 111 -1.06 -11.12 -5.00
N LEU A 112 -0.01 -10.92 -5.79
CA LEU A 112 0.00 -9.87 -6.82
C LEU A 112 -1.16 -10.04 -7.79
N ASP A 113 -1.38 -11.27 -8.28
CA ASP A 113 -2.47 -11.57 -9.21
C ASP A 113 -3.83 -11.25 -8.56
N GLN A 114 -4.02 -11.61 -7.29
CA GLN A 114 -5.26 -11.34 -6.57
C GLN A 114 -5.50 -9.84 -6.38
N VAL A 115 -4.46 -9.11 -6.01
CA VAL A 115 -4.55 -7.65 -5.83
C VAL A 115 -4.88 -6.98 -7.17
N GLN A 116 -4.20 -7.36 -8.24
CA GLN A 116 -4.46 -6.80 -9.56
C GLN A 116 -5.88 -7.12 -10.05
N ALA A 117 -6.36 -8.34 -9.80
CA ALA A 117 -7.71 -8.73 -10.15
C ALA A 117 -8.75 -7.92 -9.38
N ASP A 118 -8.51 -7.69 -8.09
CA ASP A 118 -9.41 -6.87 -7.27
C ASP A 118 -9.45 -5.42 -7.76
N LEU A 119 -8.30 -4.84 -8.06
CA LEU A 119 -8.22 -3.48 -8.57
C LEU A 119 -8.90 -3.34 -9.93
N ALA A 120 -8.79 -4.37 -10.79
CA ALA A 120 -9.46 -4.36 -12.08
C ALA A 120 -10.98 -4.49 -11.95
N ALA A 121 -11.45 -5.31 -11.01
CA ALA A 121 -12.88 -5.50 -10.75
C ALA A 121 -13.51 -4.30 -10.04
N HIS A 122 -12.72 -3.59 -9.22
CA HIS A 122 -13.17 -2.44 -8.44
C HIS A 122 -12.22 -1.26 -8.65
N PRO A 123 -12.28 -0.61 -9.83
CA PRO A 123 -11.35 0.49 -10.14
C PRO A 123 -11.47 1.63 -9.13
N LEU A 124 -10.32 2.24 -8.83
CA LEU A 124 -10.28 3.42 -7.96
C LEU A 124 -10.81 4.63 -8.71
N THR A 125 -11.61 5.44 -8.01
CA THR A 125 -12.20 6.65 -8.56
C THR A 125 -11.62 7.89 -7.90
N ALA A 126 -11.69 9.02 -8.58
CA ALA A 126 -11.28 10.29 -7.99
C ALA A 126 -12.10 10.63 -6.73
N HIS A 127 -13.34 10.17 -6.66
CA HIS A 127 -14.20 10.39 -5.49
C HIS A 127 -13.63 9.72 -4.23
N GLU A 128 -13.02 8.54 -4.38
CA GLU A 128 -12.43 7.83 -3.24
C GLU A 128 -11.24 8.58 -2.65
N ALA A 129 -10.51 9.31 -3.49
CA ALA A 129 -9.37 10.11 -3.04
C ALA A 129 -9.78 11.23 -2.07
N THR A 130 -11.03 11.70 -2.15
CA THR A 130 -11.53 12.80 -1.32
C THR A 130 -12.42 12.32 -0.20
N ALA A 131 -12.60 11.01 -0.04
CA ALA A 131 -13.43 10.47 1.03
C ALA A 131 -12.83 10.81 2.40
N ALA A 132 -13.71 11.20 3.34
CA ALA A 132 -13.26 11.46 4.70
C ALA A 132 -12.77 10.15 5.34
N PRO A 133 -11.69 10.20 6.15
CA PRO A 133 -11.23 9.01 6.85
C PRO A 133 -12.32 8.43 7.74
N ALA A 134 -12.47 7.11 7.70
CA ALA A 134 -13.36 6.43 8.62
C ALA A 134 -12.81 6.57 10.05
N PRO A 135 -13.69 6.63 11.07
CA PRO A 135 -13.23 6.63 12.44
C PRO A 135 -12.37 5.40 12.70
N ARG A 136 -11.22 5.62 13.34
CA ARG A 136 -10.35 4.51 13.65
C ARG A 136 -10.95 3.72 14.80
N MET A 137 -11.14 2.43 14.58
CA MET A 137 -11.57 1.55 15.66
C MET A 137 -10.41 1.42 16.65
N ALA A 138 -10.73 1.60 17.93
CA ALA A 138 -9.74 1.36 18.98
C ALA A 138 -9.33 -0.12 18.92
N ALA A 139 -8.03 -0.36 18.91
CA ALA A 139 -7.52 -1.72 18.87
C ALA A 139 -7.80 -2.45 20.19
#